data_98a69bbffa3860fd0e8bc86ba1880e14
#
_entry.id   98a69bbffa3860fd0e8bc86ba1880e14
#
_cell.length_a   1.000
_cell.length_b   1.000
_cell.length_c   1.000
_cell.angle_alpha   90.00
_cell.angle_beta   90.00
_cell.angle_gamma   90.00
#
_symmetry.space_group_name_H-M   'P 1'
#
loop_
_entity.id
_entity.type
_entity.pdbx_description
1 polymer ?
#
loop_
_entity_poly.entity_id
_entity_poly.type
_entity_poly.pdbx_seq_one_letter_code
_entity_poly.pdbx_strand_id
1 'polypeptide(L)'
;RLVYFLNIFIIYFIINYLSLLIKSYRSIHFYKIVFTIMVLMIGYNFFALIKLHPYQSIYFNTFLSEKTKNSYEGDYYGLGTKHFFEKIITEEGNKKIINIAVASHTPIQRGLESLPENLRKKFNVVGQEYKLANYIFKNNISEVNTKLIKKYKIPENFSKIYELKIDGVVIYEIYKLNSTKL
;
A
#
# COMPACT_ATOMS: atom_id res chain seq x y z
N ARG A 1 1.14 -9.85 14.98
CA ARG A 1 1.27 -11.33 15.13
C ARG A 1 0.26 -11.91 16.11
N LEU A 2 -0.07 -11.23 17.21
CA LEU A 2 -1.10 -11.70 18.16
C LEU A 2 -2.51 -11.82 17.53
N VAL A 3 -2.83 -10.98 16.54
CA VAL A 3 -4.16 -10.95 15.89
C VAL A 3 -4.44 -12.25 15.13
N TYR A 4 -3.44 -12.88 14.52
CA TYR A 4 -3.64 -14.14 13.79
C TYR A 4 -4.02 -15.31 14.71
N PHE A 5 -3.50 -15.32 15.93
CA PHE A 5 -3.86 -16.33 16.92
C PHE A 5 -5.33 -16.21 17.35
N LEU A 6 -5.81 -14.99 17.54
CA LEU A 6 -7.23 -14.73 17.84
C LEU A 6 -8.17 -15.17 16.72
N ASN A 7 -7.76 -15.07 15.45
CA ASN A 7 -8.57 -15.50 14.33
C ASN A 7 -8.92 -16.99 14.39
N ILE A 8 -7.99 -17.85 14.85
CA ILE A 8 -8.24 -19.30 14.99
C ILE A 8 -9.35 -19.53 16.01
N PHE A 9 -9.33 -18.86 17.14
CA PHE A 9 -10.39 -18.98 18.15
C PHE A 9 -11.73 -18.45 17.65
N ILE A 10 -11.72 -17.29 16.97
CA ILE A 10 -12.93 -16.71 16.38
C ILE A 10 -13.56 -17.70 15.38
N ILE A 11 -12.75 -18.27 14.48
CA ILE A 11 -13.21 -19.26 13.51
C ILE A 11 -13.77 -20.49 14.21
N TYR A 12 -13.07 -21.00 15.24
CA TYR A 12 -13.54 -22.14 16.04
C TYR A 12 -14.90 -21.86 16.68
N PHE A 13 -15.08 -20.70 17.33
CA PHE A 13 -16.36 -20.32 17.94
C PHE A 13 -17.47 -20.15 16.90
N ILE A 14 -17.18 -19.54 15.76
CA ILE A 14 -18.15 -19.40 14.65
C ILE A 14 -18.60 -20.77 14.16
N ILE A 15 -17.67 -21.70 13.91
CA ILE A 15 -17.98 -23.05 13.44
C ILE A 15 -18.85 -23.80 14.47
N ASN A 16 -18.50 -23.75 15.75
CA ASN A 16 -19.29 -24.39 16.80
C ASN A 16 -20.70 -23.78 16.91
N TYR A 17 -20.81 -22.45 16.89
CA TYR A 17 -22.08 -21.78 16.94
C TYR A 17 -22.96 -22.10 15.73
N LEU A 18 -22.40 -22.09 14.53
CA LEU A 18 -23.10 -22.49 13.30
C LEU A 18 -23.55 -23.96 13.38
N SER A 19 -22.72 -24.86 13.92
CA SER A 19 -23.06 -26.27 14.10
C SER A 19 -24.26 -26.44 15.07
N LEU A 20 -24.31 -25.66 16.16
CA LEU A 20 -25.44 -25.66 17.09
C LEU A 20 -26.71 -25.11 16.43
N LEU A 21 -26.61 -24.00 15.70
CA LEU A 21 -27.74 -23.45 14.95
C LEU A 21 -28.29 -24.45 13.93
N ILE A 22 -27.38 -25.10 13.20
CA ILE A 22 -27.71 -26.12 12.21
C ILE A 22 -28.46 -27.29 12.89
N LYS A 23 -28.00 -27.78 14.02
CA LYS A 23 -28.68 -28.85 14.78
C LYS A 23 -30.08 -28.43 15.30
N SER A 24 -30.22 -27.15 15.67
CA SER A 24 -31.48 -26.59 16.18
C SER A 24 -32.52 -26.38 15.08
N TYR A 25 -32.09 -25.92 13.90
CA TYR A 25 -32.97 -25.62 12.76
C TYR A 25 -32.89 -26.76 11.73
N ARG A 26 -33.79 -27.74 11.80
CA ARG A 26 -33.84 -28.91 10.87
C ARG A 26 -34.35 -28.60 9.47
N SER A 27 -34.55 -27.33 9.09
CA SER A 27 -35.09 -26.94 7.78
C SER A 27 -34.02 -26.93 6.70
N ILE A 28 -34.24 -27.67 5.63
CA ILE A 28 -33.35 -27.68 4.44
C ILE A 28 -33.20 -26.28 3.81
N HIS A 29 -34.22 -25.43 3.93
CA HIS A 29 -34.16 -24.06 3.42
C HIS A 29 -33.18 -23.20 4.20
N PHE A 30 -33.09 -23.37 5.53
CA PHE A 30 -32.12 -22.68 6.37
C PHE A 30 -30.70 -23.02 5.97
N TYR A 31 -30.39 -24.31 5.72
CA TYR A 31 -29.07 -24.70 5.25
C TYR A 31 -28.70 -24.07 3.91
N LYS A 32 -29.64 -24.07 2.96
CA LYS A 32 -29.40 -23.45 1.65
C LYS A 32 -29.09 -21.96 1.77
N ILE A 33 -29.81 -21.25 2.63
CA ILE A 33 -29.59 -19.82 2.88
C ILE A 33 -28.20 -19.58 3.47
N VAL A 34 -27.84 -20.30 4.55
CA VAL A 34 -26.53 -20.16 5.19
C VAL A 34 -25.40 -20.49 4.22
N PHE A 35 -25.53 -21.58 3.47
CA PHE A 35 -24.54 -21.95 2.45
C PHE A 35 -24.41 -20.90 1.36
N THR A 36 -25.50 -20.36 0.85
CA THR A 36 -25.48 -19.30 -0.15
C THR A 36 -24.78 -18.05 0.36
N ILE A 37 -25.09 -17.61 1.59
CA ILE A 37 -24.41 -16.47 2.24
C ILE A 37 -22.90 -16.72 2.35
N MET A 38 -22.49 -17.91 2.78
CA MET A 38 -21.07 -18.27 2.89
C MET A 38 -20.36 -18.20 1.53
N VAL A 39 -20.96 -18.76 0.48
CA VAL A 39 -20.41 -18.70 -0.89
C VAL A 39 -20.28 -17.27 -1.37
N LEU A 40 -21.29 -16.43 -1.15
CA LEU A 40 -21.24 -15.01 -1.53
C LEU A 40 -20.15 -14.25 -0.78
N MET A 41 -19.98 -14.51 0.53
CA MET A 41 -18.90 -13.90 1.33
C MET A 41 -17.50 -14.31 0.85
N ILE A 42 -17.31 -15.59 0.55
CA ILE A 42 -16.03 -16.09 0.01
C ILE A 42 -15.76 -15.46 -1.35
N GLY A 43 -16.74 -15.45 -2.23
CA GLY A 43 -16.64 -14.85 -3.58
C GLY A 43 -16.29 -13.36 -3.50
N TYR A 44 -16.93 -12.62 -2.60
CA TYR A 44 -16.65 -11.20 -2.38
C TYR A 44 -15.20 -10.97 -1.93
N ASN A 45 -14.73 -11.73 -0.93
CA ASN A 45 -13.35 -11.61 -0.45
C ASN A 45 -12.33 -11.98 -1.54
N PHE A 46 -12.60 -13.04 -2.30
CA PHE A 46 -11.75 -13.45 -3.42
C PHE A 46 -11.65 -12.35 -4.49
N PHE A 47 -12.78 -11.77 -4.86
CA PHE A 47 -12.81 -10.64 -5.80
C PHE A 47 -12.04 -9.43 -5.27
N ALA A 48 -12.20 -9.09 -3.99
CA ALA A 48 -11.47 -7.98 -3.37
C ALA A 48 -9.95 -8.22 -3.39
N LEU A 49 -9.49 -9.45 -3.13
CA LEU A 49 -8.08 -9.81 -3.18
C LEU A 49 -7.49 -9.67 -4.60
N ILE A 50 -8.25 -10.09 -5.62
CA ILE A 50 -7.83 -9.92 -7.04
C ILE A 50 -7.74 -8.43 -7.39
N LYS A 51 -8.77 -7.66 -7.04
CA LYS A 51 -8.84 -6.22 -7.33
C LYS A 51 -7.68 -5.45 -6.70
N LEU A 52 -7.25 -5.84 -5.50
CA LEU A 52 -6.20 -5.16 -4.76
C LEU A 52 -4.79 -5.66 -5.10
N HIS A 53 -4.65 -6.68 -5.95
CA HIS A 53 -3.34 -7.20 -6.32
C HIS A 53 -2.46 -6.11 -6.98
N PRO A 54 -1.17 -5.97 -6.61
CA PRO A 54 -0.40 -6.70 -5.58
C PRO A 54 -0.50 -6.12 -4.15
N TYR A 55 -1.35 -5.14 -3.91
CA TYR A 55 -1.47 -4.40 -2.66
C TYR A 55 -2.51 -4.99 -1.68
N GLN A 56 -2.62 -6.30 -1.58
CA GLN A 56 -3.61 -6.95 -0.69
C GLN A 56 -3.43 -6.56 0.80
N SER A 57 -2.25 -6.11 1.18
CA SER A 57 -1.96 -5.62 2.55
C SER A 57 -2.82 -4.43 2.96
N ILE A 58 -3.38 -3.69 2.00
CA ILE A 58 -4.28 -2.55 2.25
C ILE A 58 -5.75 -2.93 2.27
N TYR A 59 -6.08 -4.24 2.24
CA TYR A 59 -7.47 -4.65 2.37
C TYR A 59 -8.02 -4.26 3.72
N PHE A 60 -8.94 -3.32 3.70
CA PHE A 60 -9.70 -2.88 4.85
C PHE A 60 -11.16 -3.28 4.68
N ASN A 61 -11.82 -3.48 5.80
CA ASN A 61 -13.25 -3.67 5.85
C ASN A 61 -13.98 -2.47 5.19
N THR A 62 -15.04 -2.75 4.44
CA THR A 62 -15.84 -1.76 3.69
C THR A 62 -16.43 -0.65 4.56
N PHE A 63 -16.51 -0.85 5.87
CA PHE A 63 -17.06 0.13 6.82
C PHE A 63 -16.06 1.20 7.25
N LEU A 64 -14.75 1.07 6.90
CA LEU A 64 -13.75 2.04 7.27
C LEU A 64 -13.76 3.25 6.34
N SER A 65 -13.76 4.45 6.94
CA SER A 65 -13.63 5.70 6.18
C SER A 65 -12.26 5.82 5.53
N GLU A 66 -12.14 6.55 4.41
CA GLU A 66 -10.84 6.83 3.77
C GLU A 66 -9.84 7.48 4.73
N LYS A 67 -10.31 8.39 5.60
CA LYS A 67 -9.46 9.02 6.61
C LYS A 67 -8.84 7.99 7.54
N THR A 68 -9.64 7.01 8.00
CA THR A 68 -9.16 5.94 8.87
C THR A 68 -8.22 5.00 8.12
N LYS A 69 -8.53 4.64 6.87
CA LYS A 69 -7.64 3.81 6.04
C LYS A 69 -6.26 4.47 5.87
N ASN A 70 -6.21 5.78 5.62
CA ASN A 70 -4.98 6.53 5.45
C ASN A 70 -4.20 6.81 6.76
N SER A 71 -4.75 6.47 7.93
CA SER A 71 -4.00 6.48 9.19
C SER A 71 -3.13 5.24 9.40
N TYR A 72 -3.24 4.25 8.52
CA TYR A 72 -2.40 3.06 8.51
C TYR A 72 -1.32 3.14 7.42
N GLU A 73 -0.28 2.34 7.56
CA GLU A 73 0.78 2.23 6.55
C GLU A 73 0.24 1.57 5.28
N GLY A 74 0.17 2.32 4.19
CA GLY A 74 -0.36 1.83 2.92
C GLY A 74 0.59 0.87 2.19
N ASP A 75 1.90 1.01 2.38
CA ASP A 75 2.92 0.21 1.68
C ASP A 75 3.98 -0.35 2.63
N TYR A 76 3.55 -1.12 3.61
CA TYR A 76 4.44 -1.73 4.61
C TYR A 76 5.56 -2.59 3.99
N TYR A 77 5.29 -3.26 2.89
CA TYR A 77 6.25 -4.15 2.21
C TYR A 77 7.11 -3.45 1.15
N GLY A 78 6.87 -2.16 0.87
CA GLY A 78 7.60 -1.40 -0.13
C GLY A 78 7.32 -1.83 -1.58
N LEU A 79 6.16 -2.41 -1.86
CA LEU A 79 5.77 -2.85 -3.20
C LEU A 79 5.68 -1.69 -4.19
N GLY A 80 5.27 -0.51 -3.70
CA GLY A 80 5.20 0.71 -4.50
C GLY A 80 6.57 1.23 -4.96
N THR A 81 7.67 0.80 -4.32
CA THR A 81 9.00 1.31 -4.65
C THR A 81 9.45 0.92 -6.06
N LYS A 82 9.17 -0.31 -6.51
CA LYS A 82 9.43 -0.73 -7.89
C LYS A 82 8.63 0.11 -8.88
N HIS A 83 7.33 0.24 -8.64
CA HIS A 83 6.41 1.00 -9.49
C HIS A 83 6.79 2.49 -9.57
N PHE A 84 7.30 3.05 -8.48
CA PHE A 84 7.85 4.40 -8.45
C PHE A 84 8.99 4.58 -9.47
N PHE A 85 9.97 3.68 -9.48
CA PHE A 85 11.07 3.76 -10.44
C PHE A 85 10.60 3.56 -11.88
N GLU A 86 9.72 2.61 -12.14
CA GLU A 86 9.15 2.37 -13.46
C GLU A 86 8.40 3.60 -13.97
N LYS A 87 7.67 4.29 -13.10
CA LYS A 87 6.96 5.53 -13.44
C LYS A 87 7.92 6.63 -13.84
N ILE A 88 9.02 6.83 -13.09
CA ILE A 88 10.04 7.85 -13.43
C ILE A 88 10.74 7.52 -14.74
N ILE A 89 11.04 6.24 -15.01
CA ILE A 89 11.63 5.83 -16.29
C ILE A 89 10.73 6.23 -17.45
N THR A 90 9.43 6.03 -17.30
CA THR A 90 8.45 6.37 -18.33
C THR A 90 8.41 7.89 -18.59
N GLU A 91 8.57 8.70 -17.55
CA GLU A 91 8.52 10.17 -17.66
C GLU A 91 9.81 10.79 -18.17
N GLU A 92 10.96 10.31 -17.73
CA GLU A 92 12.26 10.93 -18.02
C GLU A 92 13.00 10.30 -19.21
N GLY A 93 12.56 9.15 -19.69
CA GLY A 93 13.08 8.50 -20.90
C GLY A 93 14.59 8.23 -20.85
N ASN A 94 15.37 9.02 -21.60
CA ASN A 94 16.81 8.79 -21.83
C ASN A 94 17.77 9.61 -20.96
N LYS A 95 17.32 10.23 -19.86
CA LYS A 95 18.25 10.89 -18.92
C LYS A 95 19.28 9.90 -18.37
N LYS A 96 20.55 10.35 -18.31
CA LYS A 96 21.66 9.47 -17.93
C LYS A 96 21.66 9.10 -16.46
N ILE A 97 21.42 10.07 -15.56
CA ILE A 97 21.40 9.84 -14.11
C ILE A 97 20.28 10.67 -13.49
N ILE A 98 19.49 10.05 -12.61
CA ILE A 98 18.38 10.66 -11.89
C ILE A 98 18.63 10.46 -10.41
N ASN A 99 18.77 11.56 -9.68
CA ASN A 99 18.94 11.54 -8.23
C ASN A 99 17.59 11.43 -7.53
N ILE A 100 17.44 10.44 -6.68
CA ILE A 100 16.22 10.17 -5.91
C ILE A 100 16.47 10.36 -4.43
N ALA A 101 15.72 11.26 -3.81
CA ALA A 101 15.66 11.34 -2.36
C ALA A 101 14.46 10.57 -1.81
N VAL A 102 14.51 10.27 -0.52
CA VAL A 102 13.53 9.42 0.17
C VAL A 102 12.97 10.16 1.37
N ALA A 103 11.70 10.49 1.32
CA ALA A 103 10.92 11.05 2.43
C ALA A 103 10.09 9.96 3.10
N SER A 104 10.73 8.86 3.49
CA SER A 104 10.08 7.67 4.01
C SER A 104 11.03 6.86 4.90
N HIS A 105 10.46 5.98 5.71
CA HIS A 105 11.17 4.89 6.38
C HIS A 105 11.39 3.68 5.49
N THR A 106 10.58 3.54 4.45
CA THR A 106 10.64 2.39 3.56
C THR A 106 11.92 2.43 2.73
N PRO A 107 12.79 1.41 2.81
CA PRO A 107 13.99 1.35 2.00
C PRO A 107 13.62 1.11 0.54
N ILE A 108 13.94 2.07 -0.34
CA ILE A 108 13.61 1.97 -1.77
C ILE A 108 14.60 1.10 -2.57
N GLN A 109 15.72 0.69 -1.94
CA GLN A 109 16.75 -0.14 -2.58
C GLN A 109 16.18 -1.43 -3.16
N ARG A 110 15.26 -2.10 -2.47
CA ARG A 110 14.64 -3.34 -2.96
C ARG A 110 13.88 -3.13 -4.27
N GLY A 111 13.16 -2.00 -4.40
CA GLY A 111 12.51 -1.62 -5.64
C GLY A 111 13.52 -1.36 -6.76
N LEU A 112 14.62 -0.67 -6.45
CA LEU A 112 15.71 -0.42 -7.37
C LEU A 112 16.39 -1.72 -7.83
N GLU A 113 16.69 -2.64 -6.91
CA GLU A 113 17.31 -3.93 -7.18
C GLU A 113 16.42 -4.85 -8.05
N SER A 114 15.11 -4.68 -7.98
CA SER A 114 14.17 -5.44 -8.81
C SER A 114 14.13 -5.00 -10.28
N LEU A 115 14.76 -3.87 -10.63
CA LEU A 115 14.86 -3.40 -12.00
C LEU A 115 15.98 -4.12 -12.75
N PRO A 116 15.87 -4.26 -14.10
CA PRO A 116 16.98 -4.65 -14.96
C PRO A 116 18.22 -3.76 -14.74
N GLU A 117 19.41 -4.35 -14.85
CA GLU A 117 20.67 -3.67 -14.54
C GLU A 117 20.89 -2.37 -15.33
N ASN A 118 20.55 -2.38 -16.61
CA ASN A 118 20.63 -1.21 -17.49
C ASN A 118 19.75 -0.03 -17.02
N LEU A 119 18.61 -0.32 -16.41
CA LEU A 119 17.71 0.70 -15.86
C LEU A 119 18.14 1.13 -14.46
N ARG A 120 18.63 0.20 -13.64
CA ARG A 120 19.14 0.46 -12.30
C ARG A 120 20.25 1.51 -12.28
N LYS A 121 21.17 1.42 -13.25
CA LYS A 121 22.30 2.36 -13.40
C LYS A 121 21.87 3.82 -13.68
N LYS A 122 20.62 4.06 -14.04
CA LYS A 122 20.08 5.41 -14.25
C LYS A 122 19.75 6.13 -12.95
N PHE A 123 19.68 5.43 -11.82
CA PHE A 123 19.25 5.99 -10.55
C PHE A 123 20.40 6.07 -9.55
N ASN A 124 20.46 7.23 -8.89
CA ASN A 124 21.32 7.45 -7.74
C ASN A 124 20.43 7.81 -6.53
N VAL A 125 20.42 6.95 -5.51
CA VAL A 125 19.62 7.17 -4.30
C VAL A 125 20.44 7.99 -3.31
N VAL A 126 20.04 9.25 -3.12
CA VAL A 126 20.75 10.23 -2.26
C VAL A 126 20.19 10.29 -0.83
N GLY A 127 19.34 9.34 -0.43
CA GLY A 127 18.77 9.30 0.91
C GLY A 127 17.89 10.51 1.20
N GLN A 128 18.17 11.27 2.25
CA GLN A 128 17.44 12.48 2.64
C GLN A 128 18.07 13.79 2.14
N GLU A 129 19.07 13.69 1.25
CA GLU A 129 19.75 14.85 0.66
C GLU A 129 18.88 15.52 -0.41
N TYR A 130 17.79 16.17 0.01
CA TYR A 130 16.81 16.75 -0.92
C TYR A 130 17.42 17.78 -1.87
N LYS A 131 18.50 18.46 -1.47
CA LYS A 131 19.19 19.47 -2.31
C LYS A 131 19.81 18.88 -3.58
N LEU A 132 20.18 17.60 -3.53
CA LEU A 132 20.79 16.89 -4.67
C LEU A 132 19.75 16.15 -5.52
N ALA A 133 18.50 16.08 -5.08
CA ALA A 133 17.49 15.25 -5.69
C ALA A 133 16.78 15.91 -6.87
N ASN A 134 16.48 15.14 -7.89
CA ASN A 134 15.56 15.49 -8.96
C ASN A 134 14.12 15.12 -8.59
N TYR A 135 13.97 13.99 -7.88
CA TYR A 135 12.68 13.45 -7.42
C TYR A 135 12.74 13.02 -5.97
N ILE A 136 11.61 13.09 -5.30
CA ILE A 136 11.44 12.58 -3.94
C ILE A 136 10.35 11.51 -3.95
N PHE A 137 10.68 10.34 -3.40
CA PHE A 137 9.74 9.31 -3.04
C PHE A 137 9.19 9.58 -1.64
N LYS A 138 7.88 9.58 -1.50
CA LYS A 138 7.19 9.62 -0.21
C LYS A 138 6.08 8.59 -0.22
N ASN A 139 6.01 7.73 0.79
CA ASN A 139 4.86 6.87 1.01
C ASN A 139 4.08 7.28 2.26
N ASN A 140 2.86 6.77 2.38
CA ASN A 140 2.04 6.98 3.56
C ASN A 140 2.55 6.10 4.70
N ILE A 141 3.42 6.67 5.53
CA ILE A 141 3.87 6.09 6.79
C ILE A 141 2.80 6.41 7.82
N SER A 142 2.57 5.48 8.76
CA SER A 142 1.68 5.74 9.89
C SER A 142 2.05 7.08 10.57
N GLU A 143 1.18 8.07 10.43
CA GLU A 143 1.41 9.44 10.90
C GLU A 143 1.19 9.61 12.39
N VAL A 144 1.03 8.52 13.12
CA VAL A 144 0.89 8.55 14.59
C VAL A 144 2.11 9.18 15.26
N ASN A 145 3.24 9.22 14.55
CA ASN A 145 4.47 9.80 15.08
C ASN A 145 4.77 11.18 14.46
N THR A 146 4.37 12.24 15.16
CA THR A 146 4.62 13.64 14.78
C THR A 146 6.09 13.98 14.50
N LYS A 147 7.05 13.23 15.09
CA LYS A 147 8.49 13.37 14.83
C LYS A 147 8.85 12.95 13.42
N LEU A 148 8.18 11.92 12.88
CA LEU A 148 8.41 11.42 11.51
C LEU A 148 7.90 12.41 10.47
N ILE A 149 6.74 13.05 10.70
CA ILE A 149 6.20 14.08 9.81
C ILE A 149 7.19 15.22 9.66
N LYS A 150 7.79 15.69 10.77
CA LYS A 150 8.81 16.75 10.74
C LYS A 150 10.07 16.32 10.02
N LYS A 151 10.54 15.08 10.25
CA LYS A 151 11.74 14.52 9.64
C LYS A 151 11.65 14.43 8.12
N TYR A 152 10.48 14.10 7.61
CA TYR A 152 10.24 13.87 6.17
C TYR A 152 9.45 15.01 5.51
N LYS A 153 9.62 16.24 6.01
CA LYS A 153 9.01 17.41 5.38
C LYS A 153 9.59 17.62 3.98
N ILE A 154 8.71 17.67 2.99
CA ILE A 154 9.08 17.97 1.61
C ILE A 154 9.46 19.44 1.50
N PRO A 155 10.59 19.82 0.88
CA PRO A 155 10.96 21.22 0.63
C PRO A 155 9.98 21.89 -0.34
N GLU A 156 9.79 23.21 -0.20
CA GLU A 156 8.82 23.99 -0.99
C GLU A 156 9.17 24.09 -2.48
N ASN A 157 10.43 23.87 -2.82
CA ASN A 157 10.90 23.84 -4.20
C ASN A 157 10.56 22.54 -4.95
N PHE A 158 9.84 21.60 -4.32
CA PHE A 158 9.32 20.40 -4.94
C PHE A 158 7.80 20.45 -5.05
N SER A 159 7.27 20.03 -6.18
CA SER A 159 5.83 19.88 -6.40
C SER A 159 5.43 18.42 -6.55
N LYS A 160 4.27 18.03 -6.01
CA LYS A 160 3.71 16.72 -6.22
C LYS A 160 3.24 16.59 -7.65
N ILE A 161 3.79 15.61 -8.39
CA ILE A 161 3.45 15.34 -9.79
C ILE A 161 2.64 14.06 -9.97
N TYR A 162 2.70 13.15 -9.01
CA TYR A 162 1.99 11.88 -9.10
C TYR A 162 1.64 11.35 -7.70
N GLU A 163 0.52 10.65 -7.64
CA GLU A 163 0.07 9.90 -6.46
C GLU A 163 -0.52 8.57 -6.91
N LEU A 164 -0.03 7.47 -6.36
CA LEU A 164 -0.69 6.17 -6.49
C LEU A 164 -1.65 5.99 -5.32
N LYS A 165 -2.94 5.94 -5.63
CA LYS A 165 -4.00 5.69 -4.65
C LYS A 165 -4.79 4.44 -5.04
N ILE A 166 -4.96 3.52 -4.10
CA ILE A 166 -5.68 2.26 -4.31
C ILE A 166 -6.72 2.09 -3.21
N ASP A 167 -7.97 1.92 -3.58
CA ASP A 167 -9.13 1.79 -2.66
C ASP A 167 -9.18 2.89 -1.58
N GLY A 168 -8.84 4.12 -1.98
CA GLY A 168 -8.81 5.28 -1.07
C GLY A 168 -7.54 5.41 -0.24
N VAL A 169 -6.60 4.46 -0.31
CA VAL A 169 -5.33 4.48 0.43
C VAL A 169 -4.21 5.01 -0.47
N VAL A 170 -3.48 6.00 0.01
CA VAL A 170 -2.28 6.51 -0.67
C VAL A 170 -1.14 5.52 -0.44
N ILE A 171 -0.62 4.97 -1.53
CA ILE A 171 0.52 4.03 -1.52
C ILE A 171 1.83 4.80 -1.53
N TYR A 172 2.00 5.68 -2.51
CA TYR A 172 3.13 6.60 -2.58
C TYR A 172 2.81 7.85 -3.39
N GLU A 173 3.63 8.87 -3.18
CA GLU A 173 3.62 10.13 -3.89
C GLU A 173 4.99 10.37 -4.54
N ILE A 174 4.99 11.01 -5.70
CA ILE A 174 6.20 11.49 -6.39
C ILE A 174 6.22 13.00 -6.35
N TYR A 175 7.31 13.55 -5.88
CA TYR A 175 7.59 14.99 -5.95
C TYR A 175 8.76 15.22 -6.90
N LYS A 176 8.64 16.24 -7.72
CA LYS A 176 9.67 16.67 -8.69
C LYS A 176 10.18 18.05 -8.33
N LEU A 177 11.48 18.25 -8.46
CA LEU A 177 12.10 19.56 -8.32
C LEU A 177 11.49 20.52 -9.34
N ASN A 178 10.98 21.65 -8.87
CA ASN A 178 10.47 22.69 -9.74
C ASN A 178 11.64 23.22 -10.58
N SER A 179 11.49 23.21 -11.91
CA SER A 179 12.41 23.93 -12.77
C SER A 179 12.23 25.41 -12.46
N THR A 180 13.05 25.94 -11.56
CA THR A 180 13.16 27.37 -11.36
C THR A 180 13.55 27.93 -12.71
N LYS A 181 12.72 28.81 -13.27
CA LYS A 181 13.16 29.68 -14.39
C LYS A 181 14.36 30.43 -13.84
N LEU A 182 15.56 30.05 -14.27
CA LEU A 182 16.74 30.87 -14.17
C LEU A 182 16.54 32.15 -14.96
#